data_fa66a72f1d4196647edaeea8ee9f897e
#
_entry.id   fa66a72f1d4196647edaeea8ee9f897e
#
_cell.length_a   1.000
_cell.length_b   1.000
_cell.length_c   1.000
_cell.angle_alpha   90.00
_cell.angle_beta   90.00
_cell.angle_gamma   90.00
#
_symmetry.space_group_name_H-M   'P 1'
#
loop_
_entity.id
_entity.type
_entity.pdbx_description
1 polymer ?
#
loop_
_entity_poly.entity_id
_entity_poly.type
_entity_poly.pdbx_seq_one_letter_code
_entity_poly.pdbx_strand_id
1 'polypeptide(L)'
;GSTTECTGKTLENVILLAQRLIKKYNIKKDKVIRHYDANGKICPGFWCGSSAKDKLWKEQFLNKLESNSESKEESKVEKDDKPTIEYCVFAGGKWLPTVKGLSDFAGIAGEAISGLAIRVTKGKIKYRVHIKCGHWLSWVTGFNLNDDVNGYAGILGMDIDAVQIYYTTPADVKSAHGSYYKATYRVSAVNEDYYDWQHDDEKDSKQDGYAGTKGKAIDRIELTLT
;
A
#
# COMPACT_ATOMS: atom_id res chain seq x y z
N GLY A 1 -7.79 23.69 -25.37
CA GLY A 1 -8.00 22.43 -24.69
C GLY A 1 -7.91 21.28 -25.69
N SER A 2 -7.42 20.10 -25.28
CA SER A 2 -7.32 18.94 -26.15
C SER A 2 -8.70 18.54 -26.67
N THR A 3 -8.81 18.31 -27.99
CA THR A 3 -10.00 17.77 -28.63
C THR A 3 -9.96 16.24 -28.71
N THR A 4 -8.90 15.61 -28.20
CA THR A 4 -8.73 14.16 -28.18
C THR A 4 -9.76 13.54 -27.23
N GLU A 5 -10.51 12.55 -27.70
CA GLU A 5 -11.52 11.84 -26.89
C GLU A 5 -10.90 11.17 -25.66
N CYS A 6 -11.62 11.23 -24.55
CA CYS A 6 -11.27 10.51 -23.33
C CYS A 6 -11.95 9.12 -23.40
N THR A 7 -11.18 8.10 -23.75
CA THR A 7 -11.69 6.73 -23.97
C THR A 7 -10.86 5.68 -23.24
N GLY A 8 -11.34 4.44 -23.20
CA GLY A 8 -10.63 3.30 -22.62
C GLY A 8 -10.22 3.50 -21.17
N LYS A 9 -9.02 3.05 -20.83
CA LYS A 9 -8.49 3.06 -19.46
C LYS A 9 -8.37 4.47 -18.85
N THR A 10 -8.17 5.49 -19.68
CA THR A 10 -8.13 6.89 -19.22
C THR A 10 -9.49 7.34 -18.71
N LEU A 11 -10.57 7.02 -19.43
CA LEU A 11 -11.94 7.34 -19.01
C LEU A 11 -12.33 6.59 -17.73
N GLU A 12 -11.98 5.31 -17.63
CA GLU A 12 -12.19 4.51 -16.41
C GLU A 12 -11.50 5.13 -15.20
N ASN A 13 -10.25 5.50 -15.33
CA ASN A 13 -9.46 6.13 -14.24
C ASN A 13 -10.06 7.48 -13.81
N VAL A 14 -10.53 8.29 -14.74
CA VAL A 14 -11.19 9.59 -14.45
C VAL A 14 -12.49 9.36 -13.69
N ILE A 15 -13.30 8.37 -14.07
CA ILE A 15 -14.53 8.01 -13.37
C ILE A 15 -14.22 7.53 -11.95
N LEU A 16 -13.27 6.61 -11.79
CA LEU A 16 -12.84 6.11 -10.46
C LEU A 16 -12.33 7.22 -9.55
N LEU A 17 -11.54 8.14 -10.09
CA LEU A 17 -11.05 9.30 -9.32
C LEU A 17 -12.22 10.19 -8.87
N ALA A 18 -13.15 10.50 -9.77
CA ALA A 18 -14.33 11.31 -9.46
C ALA A 18 -15.19 10.64 -8.38
N GLN A 19 -15.46 9.34 -8.49
CA GLN A 19 -16.21 8.58 -7.48
C GLN A 19 -15.53 8.61 -6.09
N ARG A 20 -14.20 8.47 -6.03
CA ARG A 20 -13.43 8.58 -4.78
C ARG A 20 -13.54 9.97 -4.15
N LEU A 21 -13.46 11.03 -4.96
CA LEU A 21 -13.59 12.41 -4.48
C LEU A 21 -15.00 12.72 -4.01
N ILE A 22 -16.03 12.29 -4.75
CA ILE A 22 -17.44 12.40 -4.38
C ILE A 22 -17.67 11.77 -3.01
N LYS A 23 -17.20 10.53 -2.82
CA LYS A 23 -17.33 9.80 -1.55
C LYS A 23 -16.54 10.48 -0.42
N LYS A 24 -15.30 10.86 -0.67
CA LYS A 24 -14.40 11.46 0.34
C LYS A 24 -14.92 12.78 0.88
N TYR A 25 -15.50 13.62 0.01
CA TYR A 25 -15.93 14.97 0.35
C TYR A 25 -17.45 15.12 0.42
N ASN A 26 -18.20 14.00 0.34
CA ASN A 26 -19.67 13.98 0.34
C ASN A 26 -20.29 14.97 -0.67
N ILE A 27 -19.75 14.97 -1.89
CA ILE A 27 -20.19 15.85 -2.98
C ILE A 27 -21.45 15.26 -3.63
N LYS A 28 -22.52 16.04 -3.76
CA LYS A 28 -23.70 15.61 -4.52
C LYS A 28 -23.40 15.59 -6.02
N LYS A 29 -23.98 14.63 -6.76
CA LYS A 29 -23.74 14.47 -8.19
C LYS A 29 -24.05 15.74 -9.01
N ASP A 30 -25.08 16.48 -8.65
CA ASP A 30 -25.48 17.75 -9.27
C ASP A 30 -24.43 18.87 -9.10
N LYS A 31 -23.45 18.66 -8.20
CA LYS A 31 -22.30 19.55 -7.98
C LYS A 31 -21.05 19.15 -8.76
N VAL A 32 -21.11 18.05 -9.51
CA VAL A 32 -20.03 17.62 -10.42
C VAL A 32 -20.24 18.27 -11.76
N ILE A 33 -19.50 19.33 -12.03
CA ILE A 33 -19.66 20.18 -13.21
C ILE A 33 -18.36 20.25 -14.03
N ARG A 34 -18.49 20.57 -15.32
CA ARG A 34 -17.34 20.85 -16.21
C ARG A 34 -16.90 22.32 -15.99
N HIS A 35 -15.72 22.65 -16.41
CA HIS A 35 -15.28 24.06 -16.48
C HIS A 35 -16.19 24.88 -17.40
N TYR A 36 -16.72 24.25 -18.44
CA TYR A 36 -17.74 24.82 -19.32
C TYR A 36 -19.01 25.25 -18.58
N ASP A 37 -19.50 24.44 -17.65
CA ASP A 37 -20.70 24.74 -16.87
C ASP A 37 -20.48 25.88 -15.86
N ALA A 38 -19.21 26.10 -15.45
CA ALA A 38 -18.85 27.14 -14.48
C ALA A 38 -18.72 28.55 -15.12
N ASN A 39 -18.13 28.65 -16.32
CA ASN A 39 -17.81 29.96 -16.91
C ASN A 39 -17.86 30.01 -18.44
N GLY A 40 -18.42 28.97 -19.11
CA GLY A 40 -18.56 28.92 -20.56
C GLY A 40 -17.29 28.54 -21.33
N LYS A 41 -16.17 28.30 -20.65
CA LYS A 41 -14.92 27.89 -21.31
C LYS A 41 -15.06 26.49 -21.88
N ILE A 42 -14.73 26.28 -23.17
CA ILE A 42 -14.78 24.97 -23.83
C ILE A 42 -13.71 24.05 -23.22
N CYS A 43 -14.04 23.43 -22.08
CA CYS A 43 -13.18 22.52 -21.31
C CYS A 43 -14.04 21.55 -20.45
N PRO A 44 -13.84 20.25 -20.60
CA PRO A 44 -13.01 19.57 -21.61
C PRO A 44 -13.66 19.59 -23.00
N GLY A 45 -12.86 19.84 -24.04
CA GLY A 45 -13.37 20.08 -25.40
C GLY A 45 -14.06 18.89 -26.06
N PHE A 46 -13.84 17.67 -25.56
CA PHE A 46 -14.52 16.46 -26.04
C PHE A 46 -15.92 16.25 -25.42
N TRP A 47 -16.28 16.97 -24.35
CA TRP A 47 -17.57 16.84 -23.64
C TRP A 47 -18.38 18.14 -23.58
N CYS A 48 -18.01 19.19 -24.29
CA CYS A 48 -18.74 20.45 -24.27
C CYS A 48 -18.64 21.22 -25.59
N GLY A 49 -19.52 22.22 -25.76
CA GLY A 49 -19.55 23.10 -26.95
C GLY A 49 -20.54 22.66 -28.04
N SER A 50 -21.33 21.59 -27.84
CA SER A 50 -22.48 21.21 -28.67
C SER A 50 -23.40 20.26 -27.91
N SER A 51 -24.69 20.20 -28.33
CA SER A 51 -25.68 19.28 -27.73
C SER A 51 -25.27 17.80 -27.79
N ALA A 52 -24.59 17.38 -28.84
CA ALA A 52 -24.07 16.02 -28.98
C ALA A 52 -22.99 15.72 -27.94
N LYS A 53 -22.08 16.66 -27.69
CA LYS A 53 -21.02 16.53 -26.65
C LYS A 53 -21.57 16.61 -25.23
N ASP A 54 -22.64 17.39 -25.02
CA ASP A 54 -23.35 17.42 -23.74
C ASP A 54 -24.02 16.07 -23.44
N LYS A 55 -24.54 15.40 -24.46
CA LYS A 55 -25.08 14.03 -24.36
C LYS A 55 -23.95 13.05 -23.98
N LEU A 56 -22.79 13.12 -24.64
CA LEU A 56 -21.62 12.28 -24.32
C LEU A 56 -21.14 12.50 -22.88
N TRP A 57 -21.11 13.73 -22.39
CA TRP A 57 -20.80 14.04 -20.99
C TRP A 57 -21.70 13.29 -20.01
N LYS A 58 -23.01 13.33 -20.27
CA LYS A 58 -23.99 12.63 -19.43
C LYS A 58 -23.82 11.11 -19.51
N GLU A 59 -23.72 10.55 -20.71
CA GLU A 59 -23.68 9.09 -20.94
C GLU A 59 -22.33 8.47 -20.54
N GLN A 60 -21.22 9.10 -20.91
CA GLN A 60 -19.90 8.53 -20.69
C GLN A 60 -19.36 8.78 -19.27
N PHE A 61 -19.82 9.83 -18.60
CA PHE A 61 -19.27 10.22 -17.30
C PHE A 61 -20.33 10.32 -16.20
N LEU A 62 -21.28 11.28 -16.27
CA LEU A 62 -22.22 11.53 -15.16
C LEU A 62 -23.06 10.31 -14.78
N ASN A 63 -23.58 9.56 -15.77
CA ASN A 63 -24.38 8.38 -15.49
C ASN A 63 -23.55 7.23 -14.90
N LYS A 64 -22.24 7.22 -15.14
CA LYS A 64 -21.34 6.23 -14.56
C LYS A 64 -20.86 6.59 -13.14
N LEU A 65 -21.10 7.80 -12.67
CA LEU A 65 -20.84 8.16 -11.29
C LEU A 65 -21.83 7.51 -10.30
N GLU A 66 -23.05 7.17 -10.74
CA GLU A 66 -24.09 6.52 -9.91
C GLU A 66 -24.06 4.99 -9.96
N SER A 67 -23.40 4.38 -10.93
CA SER A 67 -23.45 2.94 -11.13
C SER A 67 -22.72 2.10 -10.06
N ASN A 68 -22.33 2.71 -8.90
CA ASN A 68 -21.76 2.01 -7.76
C ASN A 68 -22.51 2.22 -6.44
N SER A 69 -23.77 2.69 -6.47
CA SER A 69 -24.73 2.46 -5.40
C SER A 69 -25.81 1.53 -5.94
N GLU A 70 -25.66 0.21 -5.72
CA GLU A 70 -26.60 -0.83 -6.14
C GLU A 70 -26.60 -1.23 -7.65
N SER A 71 -25.54 -1.78 -8.13
CA SER A 71 -25.62 -2.92 -9.04
C SER A 71 -24.72 -4.02 -8.50
N LYS A 72 -25.36 -5.05 -7.95
CA LYS A 72 -24.85 -6.41 -7.95
C LYS A 72 -24.58 -6.83 -9.41
N GLU A 73 -23.46 -6.43 -9.96
CA GLU A 73 -22.70 -7.32 -10.78
C GLU A 73 -21.72 -8.00 -9.85
N GLU A 74 -22.09 -9.17 -9.41
CA GLU A 74 -21.18 -10.26 -9.15
C GLU A 74 -20.35 -10.49 -10.43
N SER A 75 -19.39 -9.58 -10.74
CA SER A 75 -18.10 -10.12 -11.10
C SER A 75 -17.70 -10.86 -9.82
N LYS A 76 -17.62 -12.19 -9.86
CA LYS A 76 -16.79 -12.98 -9.01
C LYS A 76 -15.36 -12.41 -9.07
N VAL A 77 -15.12 -11.30 -8.39
CA VAL A 77 -13.96 -11.17 -7.56
C VAL A 77 -14.28 -12.19 -6.48
N GLU A 78 -13.76 -13.40 -6.59
CA GLU A 78 -13.48 -14.19 -5.40
C GLU A 78 -12.99 -13.15 -4.41
N LYS A 79 -13.75 -12.93 -3.34
CA LYS A 79 -13.23 -12.31 -2.14
C LYS A 79 -12.08 -13.23 -1.77
N ASP A 80 -10.90 -12.91 -2.29
CA ASP A 80 -9.67 -13.49 -1.77
C ASP A 80 -9.60 -12.96 -0.35
N ASP A 81 -10.23 -13.70 0.54
CA ASP A 81 -10.37 -13.40 1.97
C ASP A 81 -9.01 -13.50 2.67
N LYS A 82 -7.98 -13.70 1.82
CA LYS A 82 -6.57 -13.79 2.17
C LYS A 82 -6.07 -12.43 2.69
N PRO A 83 -5.47 -12.40 3.87
CA PRO A 83 -4.85 -11.19 4.37
C PRO A 83 -3.70 -10.76 3.45
N THR A 84 -3.60 -9.46 3.20
CA THR A 84 -2.48 -8.89 2.44
C THR A 84 -1.65 -7.98 3.33
N ILE A 85 -0.36 -7.87 3.02
CA ILE A 85 0.60 -7.06 3.75
C ILE A 85 1.17 -5.99 2.84
N GLU A 86 1.32 -4.78 3.38
CA GLU A 86 1.95 -3.65 2.73
C GLU A 86 3.00 -3.03 3.65
N TYR A 87 4.10 -2.62 3.09
CA TYR A 87 5.23 -2.10 3.86
C TYR A 87 6.03 -1.07 3.06
N CYS A 88 6.71 -0.19 3.76
CA CYS A 88 7.68 0.75 3.18
C CYS A 88 8.82 1.01 4.16
N VAL A 89 9.92 1.52 3.63
CA VAL A 89 11.12 1.82 4.41
C VAL A 89 11.57 3.27 4.21
N PHE A 90 12.29 3.79 5.18
CA PHE A 90 13.02 5.05 5.07
C PHE A 90 14.47 4.75 4.71
N ALA A 91 14.89 5.19 3.52
CA ALA A 91 16.23 5.04 2.98
C ALA A 91 16.55 6.23 2.04
N GLY A 92 17.81 6.58 1.88
CA GLY A 92 18.20 7.72 1.05
C GLY A 92 17.55 9.04 1.48
N GLY A 93 17.31 9.24 2.78
CA GLY A 93 16.74 10.46 3.35
C GLY A 93 15.23 10.66 3.17
N LYS A 94 14.47 9.63 2.74
CA LYS A 94 13.04 9.72 2.49
C LYS A 94 12.31 8.39 2.69
N TRP A 95 10.99 8.45 2.93
CA TRP A 95 10.13 7.28 2.81
C TRP A 95 9.97 6.88 1.34
N LEU A 96 10.18 5.61 1.06
CA LEU A 96 10.02 5.03 -0.27
C LEU A 96 8.55 4.62 -0.51
N PRO A 97 8.15 4.39 -1.77
CA PRO A 97 6.81 3.90 -2.10
C PRO A 97 6.48 2.60 -1.36
N THR A 98 5.19 2.44 -1.00
CA THR A 98 4.69 1.23 -0.35
C THR A 98 4.70 0.04 -1.32
N VAL A 99 5.24 -1.07 -0.87
CA VAL A 99 5.28 -2.37 -1.56
C VAL A 99 4.18 -3.27 -1.00
N LYS A 100 3.56 -4.09 -1.83
CA LYS A 100 2.54 -5.07 -1.45
C LYS A 100 3.04 -6.49 -1.62
N GLY A 101 3.17 -7.23 -0.52
CA GLY A 101 3.69 -8.60 -0.56
C GLY A 101 5.02 -8.69 -1.29
N LEU A 102 5.16 -9.66 -2.17
CA LEU A 102 6.36 -9.86 -3.00
C LEU A 102 6.25 -9.23 -4.40
N SER A 103 5.44 -8.17 -4.57
CA SER A 103 5.37 -7.46 -5.85
C SER A 103 6.68 -6.74 -6.20
N ASP A 104 7.47 -6.43 -5.18
CA ASP A 104 8.80 -5.82 -5.24
C ASP A 104 9.45 -5.94 -3.87
N PHE A 105 10.68 -5.48 -3.72
CA PHE A 105 11.33 -5.25 -2.42
C PHE A 105 11.17 -3.79 -1.99
N ALA A 106 11.23 -3.52 -0.69
CA ALA A 106 11.36 -2.16 -0.18
C ALA A 106 12.84 -1.88 0.20
N GLY A 107 13.37 -0.77 -0.29
CA GLY A 107 14.76 -0.36 -0.07
C GLY A 107 15.43 0.20 -1.32
N ILE A 108 16.68 0.56 -1.19
CA ILE A 108 17.57 0.98 -2.29
C ILE A 108 18.88 0.22 -2.10
N ALA A 109 19.28 -0.59 -3.09
CA ALA A 109 20.52 -1.33 -3.01
C ALA A 109 21.71 -0.38 -2.73
N GLY A 110 22.48 -0.69 -1.69
CA GLY A 110 23.60 0.13 -1.23
C GLY A 110 23.27 1.24 -0.23
N GLU A 111 21.97 1.52 0.04
CA GLU A 111 21.52 2.58 0.94
C GLU A 111 20.90 1.98 2.21
N ALA A 112 21.52 2.22 3.36
CA ALA A 112 21.04 1.69 4.63
C ALA A 112 19.61 2.15 4.97
N ILE A 113 18.78 1.22 5.45
CA ILE A 113 17.43 1.48 5.95
C ILE A 113 17.52 2.02 7.39
N SER A 114 16.74 3.06 7.71
CA SER A 114 16.64 3.60 9.07
C SER A 114 15.22 3.69 9.62
N GLY A 115 14.21 3.29 8.83
CA GLY A 115 12.81 3.21 9.24
C GLY A 115 12.06 2.13 8.49
N LEU A 116 11.10 1.48 9.17
CA LEU A 116 10.22 0.44 8.60
C LEU A 116 8.80 0.68 9.09
N ALA A 117 7.84 0.70 8.17
CA ALA A 117 6.41 0.75 8.49
C ALA A 117 5.67 -0.39 7.78
N ILE A 118 4.79 -1.09 8.52
CA ILE A 118 4.07 -2.28 8.02
C ILE A 118 2.59 -2.18 8.40
N ARG A 119 1.71 -2.56 7.48
CA ARG A 119 0.27 -2.73 7.73
C ARG A 119 -0.28 -3.97 7.05
N VAL A 120 -1.40 -4.48 7.57
CA VAL A 120 -2.13 -5.63 7.04
C VAL A 120 -3.59 -5.27 6.81
N THR A 121 -4.25 -5.94 5.86
CA THR A 121 -5.68 -5.73 5.59
C THR A 121 -6.58 -6.45 6.59
N LYS A 122 -6.12 -7.57 7.13
CA LYS A 122 -6.80 -8.38 8.15
C LYS A 122 -5.78 -8.88 9.18
N GLY A 123 -6.23 -9.10 10.41
CA GLY A 123 -5.38 -9.54 11.50
C GLY A 123 -4.62 -8.41 12.19
N LYS A 124 -3.59 -8.79 12.92
CA LYS A 124 -2.73 -7.84 13.64
C LYS A 124 -1.29 -8.12 13.28
N ILE A 125 -0.52 -7.05 13.10
CA ILE A 125 0.92 -7.10 12.88
C ILE A 125 1.63 -6.35 14.01
N LYS A 126 2.72 -6.90 14.52
CA LYS A 126 3.68 -6.17 15.35
C LYS A 126 5.07 -6.36 14.75
N TYR A 127 5.87 -5.34 14.81
CA TYR A 127 7.22 -5.38 14.29
C TYR A 127 8.14 -4.46 15.07
N ARG A 128 9.41 -4.77 15.05
CA ARG A 128 10.48 -3.95 15.66
C ARG A 128 11.77 -4.12 14.89
N VAL A 129 12.69 -3.22 15.11
CA VAL A 129 14.01 -3.23 14.49
C VAL A 129 15.10 -3.16 15.54
N HIS A 130 16.26 -3.70 15.22
CA HIS A 130 17.50 -3.52 15.96
C HIS A 130 18.32 -2.42 15.30
N ILE A 131 18.78 -1.47 16.08
CA ILE A 131 19.67 -0.40 15.60
C ILE A 131 21.09 -0.94 15.58
N LYS A 132 21.79 -0.74 14.48
CA LYS A 132 23.19 -1.16 14.30
C LYS A 132 24.05 -0.57 15.41
N CYS A 133 24.84 -1.45 16.04
CA CYS A 133 25.65 -1.12 17.22
C CYS A 133 24.84 -0.64 18.45
N GLY A 134 23.52 -0.86 18.46
CA GLY A 134 22.61 -0.45 19.52
C GLY A 134 21.83 -1.61 20.12
N HIS A 135 20.52 -1.45 20.19
CA HIS A 135 19.61 -2.42 20.82
C HIS A 135 18.29 -2.55 20.02
N TRP A 136 17.48 -3.54 20.39
CA TRP A 136 16.12 -3.67 19.89
C TRP A 136 15.26 -2.51 20.38
N LEU A 137 14.57 -1.85 19.46
CA LEU A 137 13.52 -0.87 19.78
C LEU A 137 12.24 -1.58 20.25
N SER A 138 11.32 -0.79 20.80
CA SER A 138 10.00 -1.26 21.19
C SER A 138 9.21 -1.78 20.00
N TRP A 139 8.26 -2.69 20.28
CA TRP A 139 7.32 -3.17 19.27
C TRP A 139 6.38 -2.07 18.79
N VAL A 140 6.17 -2.00 17.49
CA VAL A 140 5.26 -1.10 16.79
C VAL A 140 4.11 -1.91 16.21
N THR A 141 2.91 -1.36 16.21
CA THR A 141 1.70 -2.01 15.67
C THR A 141 0.95 -1.13 14.67
N GLY A 142 1.30 0.14 14.57
CA GLY A 142 0.67 1.12 13.68
C GLY A 142 1.36 1.25 12.32
N PHE A 143 0.76 2.06 11.45
CA PHE A 143 1.31 2.49 10.17
C PHE A 143 1.00 3.99 10.00
N ASN A 144 1.91 4.83 10.44
CA ASN A 144 1.80 6.28 10.29
C ASN A 144 3.21 6.88 10.23
N LEU A 145 3.62 7.36 9.07
CA LEU A 145 4.98 7.84 8.81
C LEU A 145 5.33 9.14 9.54
N ASN A 146 4.36 9.76 10.21
CA ASN A 146 4.55 10.96 11.04
C ASN A 146 4.47 10.67 12.56
N ASP A 147 4.35 9.40 12.95
CA ASP A 147 4.28 8.96 14.36
C ASP A 147 5.49 8.09 14.68
N ASP A 148 6.48 8.67 15.35
CA ASP A 148 7.74 8.01 15.74
C ASP A 148 7.62 7.13 16.99
N VAL A 149 6.45 7.10 17.62
CA VAL A 149 6.20 6.26 18.82
C VAL A 149 5.64 4.89 18.43
N ASN A 150 4.60 4.85 17.58
CA ASN A 150 3.94 3.60 17.19
C ASN A 150 3.55 3.53 15.71
N GLY A 151 3.94 4.48 14.88
CA GLY A 151 3.60 4.51 13.47
C GLY A 151 4.63 3.82 12.56
N TYR A 152 5.89 3.76 12.98
CA TYR A 152 6.97 3.05 12.31
C TYR A 152 8.05 2.62 13.31
N ALA A 153 8.81 1.60 12.97
CA ALA A 153 9.96 1.13 13.74
C ALA A 153 11.27 1.70 13.16
N GLY A 154 12.10 2.29 14.00
CA GLY A 154 13.38 2.88 13.60
C GLY A 154 13.61 4.23 14.24
N ILE A 155 14.84 4.74 14.08
CA ILE A 155 15.24 6.11 14.38
C ILE A 155 15.81 6.66 13.07
N LEU A 156 15.11 7.60 12.45
CA LEU A 156 15.49 8.08 11.11
C LEU A 156 16.92 8.63 11.12
N GLY A 157 17.75 8.12 10.21
CA GLY A 157 19.17 8.42 10.13
C GLY A 157 20.09 7.47 10.94
N MET A 158 19.53 6.50 11.68
CA MET A 158 20.30 5.44 12.33
C MET A 158 20.07 4.10 11.63
N ASP A 159 21.14 3.46 11.19
CA ASP A 159 21.07 2.20 10.44
C ASP A 159 20.39 1.10 11.24
N ILE A 160 19.54 0.34 10.55
CA ILE A 160 18.93 -0.90 11.04
C ILE A 160 19.79 -2.07 10.57
N ASP A 161 20.02 -3.06 11.43
CA ASP A 161 20.79 -4.28 11.11
C ASP A 161 19.99 -5.57 11.30
N ALA A 162 18.83 -5.52 11.97
CA ALA A 162 17.92 -6.66 12.07
C ALA A 162 16.47 -6.23 12.23
N VAL A 163 15.55 -7.09 11.76
CA VAL A 163 14.11 -6.88 11.79
C VAL A 163 13.43 -8.08 12.41
N GLN A 164 12.45 -7.86 13.27
CA GLN A 164 11.58 -8.89 13.83
C GLN A 164 10.12 -8.53 13.58
N ILE A 165 9.36 -9.46 13.00
CA ILE A 165 7.96 -9.26 12.60
C ILE A 165 7.14 -10.46 13.11
N TYR A 166 5.93 -10.19 13.60
CA TYR A 166 4.99 -11.22 14.04
C TYR A 166 3.59 -10.88 13.56
N TYR A 167 2.91 -11.84 12.93
CA TYR A 167 1.55 -11.71 12.46
C TYR A 167 0.59 -12.56 13.28
N THR A 168 -0.55 -11.98 13.65
CA THR A 168 -1.64 -12.70 14.32
C THR A 168 -2.80 -12.90 13.36
N THR A 169 -3.01 -14.14 12.94
CA THR A 169 -4.12 -14.54 12.06
C THR A 169 -5.44 -14.44 12.82
N PRO A 170 -6.46 -13.70 12.33
CA PRO A 170 -7.78 -13.69 12.94
C PRO A 170 -8.51 -15.02 12.77
N ALA A 171 -9.46 -15.29 13.67
CA ALA A 171 -10.16 -16.56 13.71
C ALA A 171 -10.99 -16.86 12.45
N ASP A 172 -11.60 -15.84 11.85
CA ASP A 172 -12.36 -15.94 10.60
C ASP A 172 -11.44 -16.32 9.41
N VAL A 173 -10.27 -15.72 9.31
CA VAL A 173 -9.25 -16.06 8.31
C VAL A 173 -8.76 -17.49 8.50
N LYS A 174 -8.44 -17.88 9.74
CA LYS A 174 -8.05 -19.25 10.05
C LYS A 174 -9.13 -20.26 9.65
N SER A 175 -10.40 -19.98 9.96
CA SER A 175 -11.52 -20.86 9.61
C SER A 175 -11.72 -20.97 8.10
N ALA A 176 -11.55 -19.88 7.36
CA ALA A 176 -11.70 -19.85 5.90
C ALA A 176 -10.58 -20.60 5.16
N HIS A 177 -9.35 -20.55 5.67
CA HIS A 177 -8.15 -21.11 5.00
C HIS A 177 -7.61 -22.38 5.66
N GLY A 178 -8.15 -22.82 6.79
CA GLY A 178 -7.76 -24.06 7.49
C GLY A 178 -6.41 -24.02 8.19
N SER A 179 -5.68 -22.89 8.12
CA SER A 179 -4.34 -22.71 8.71
C SER A 179 -4.10 -21.29 9.21
N TYR A 180 -3.03 -21.13 9.98
CA TYR A 180 -2.52 -19.83 10.37
C TYR A 180 -1.60 -19.29 9.26
N TYR A 181 -1.71 -17.99 9.00
CA TYR A 181 -0.70 -17.25 8.25
C TYR A 181 0.43 -16.79 9.17
N LYS A 182 1.63 -16.71 8.62
CA LYS A 182 2.82 -16.17 9.27
C LYS A 182 3.38 -15.01 8.45
N ALA A 183 3.99 -14.04 9.10
CA ALA A 183 4.86 -13.09 8.42
C ALA A 183 6.11 -13.83 7.94
N THR A 184 6.33 -13.86 6.64
CA THR A 184 7.50 -14.47 6.01
C THR A 184 8.31 -13.37 5.36
N TYR A 185 9.54 -13.17 5.84
CA TYR A 185 10.35 -12.02 5.48
C TYR A 185 11.84 -12.34 5.44
N ARG A 186 12.56 -11.57 4.64
CA ARG A 186 14.02 -11.59 4.58
C ARG A 186 14.58 -10.21 4.30
N VAL A 187 15.83 -10.00 4.65
CA VAL A 187 16.55 -8.76 4.40
C VAL A 187 17.88 -9.05 3.72
N SER A 188 18.48 -8.07 3.07
CA SER A 188 19.87 -8.11 2.61
C SER A 188 20.72 -7.12 3.41
N ALA A 189 21.96 -7.47 3.71
CA ALA A 189 22.91 -6.47 4.17
C ALA A 189 23.32 -5.56 3.00
N VAL A 190 23.77 -4.35 3.35
CA VAL A 190 24.20 -3.36 2.36
C VAL A 190 25.23 -3.95 1.41
N ASN A 191 24.93 -3.93 0.10
CA ASN A 191 25.76 -4.51 -0.98
C ASN A 191 25.99 -6.03 -0.89
N GLU A 192 25.17 -6.78 -0.14
CA GLU A 192 25.22 -8.24 -0.06
C GLU A 192 23.92 -8.86 -0.62
N ASP A 193 23.90 -10.18 -0.77
CA ASP A 193 22.71 -10.95 -1.11
C ASP A 193 21.73 -11.04 0.06
N TYR A 194 20.49 -11.49 -0.23
CA TYR A 194 19.49 -11.73 0.81
C TYR A 194 19.91 -12.87 1.72
N TYR A 195 19.62 -12.71 3.02
CA TYR A 195 19.63 -13.80 3.97
C TYR A 195 18.46 -14.77 3.72
N ASP A 196 18.47 -15.91 4.42
CA ASP A 196 17.37 -16.86 4.41
C ASP A 196 16.07 -16.26 4.95
N TRP A 197 14.94 -16.89 4.59
CA TRP A 197 13.62 -16.48 5.05
C TRP A 197 13.43 -16.75 6.55
N GLN A 198 12.88 -15.78 7.26
CA GLN A 198 12.40 -15.86 8.63
C GLN A 198 10.88 -15.93 8.63
N HIS A 199 10.29 -16.76 9.51
CA HIS A 199 8.85 -16.85 9.74
C HIS A 199 8.50 -16.34 11.14
N ASP A 200 7.66 -15.30 11.22
CA ASP A 200 7.34 -14.61 12.47
C ASP A 200 8.61 -14.39 13.33
N ASP A 201 8.52 -14.63 14.64
CA ASP A 201 9.66 -14.60 15.56
C ASP A 201 10.13 -16.02 15.97
N GLU A 202 9.93 -17.01 15.08
CA GLU A 202 10.27 -18.42 15.31
C GLU A 202 11.78 -18.62 15.42
N LYS A 203 12.16 -19.51 16.33
CA LYS A 203 13.54 -19.95 16.53
C LYS A 203 13.62 -21.46 16.41
N ASP A 204 14.49 -21.92 15.55
CA ASP A 204 14.82 -23.33 15.39
C ASP A 204 16.27 -23.50 14.87
N SER A 205 16.60 -24.63 14.27
CA SER A 205 17.92 -24.87 13.70
C SER A 205 18.25 -24.05 12.45
N LYS A 206 17.24 -23.33 11.88
CA LYS A 206 17.36 -22.57 10.62
C LYS A 206 16.99 -21.09 10.78
N GLN A 207 16.40 -20.71 11.91
CA GLN A 207 15.84 -19.37 12.14
C GLN A 207 16.23 -18.84 13.51
N ASP A 208 16.66 -17.58 13.56
CA ASP A 208 17.11 -16.91 14.79
C ASP A 208 15.99 -16.10 15.49
N GLY A 209 14.77 -16.09 14.90
CA GLY A 209 13.63 -15.29 15.36
C GLY A 209 13.65 -13.84 14.85
N TYR A 210 14.57 -13.51 13.94
CA TYR A 210 14.67 -12.22 13.25
C TYR A 210 15.44 -12.38 11.94
N ALA A 211 15.27 -11.48 10.98
CA ALA A 211 16.07 -11.41 9.78
C ALA A 211 17.15 -10.33 9.90
N GLY A 212 18.35 -10.61 9.40
CA GLY A 212 19.50 -9.73 9.42
C GLY A 212 20.64 -10.24 10.33
N THR A 213 21.76 -9.55 10.31
CA THR A 213 22.94 -9.84 11.13
C THR A 213 23.39 -8.60 11.89
N LYS A 214 23.38 -8.67 13.22
CA LYS A 214 23.77 -7.55 14.07
C LYS A 214 25.16 -7.05 13.70
N GLY A 215 25.26 -5.72 13.54
CA GLY A 215 26.47 -5.04 13.09
C GLY A 215 26.54 -4.80 11.58
N LYS A 216 25.70 -5.46 10.76
CA LYS A 216 25.62 -5.24 9.30
C LYS A 216 24.33 -4.51 8.95
N ALA A 217 24.42 -3.25 8.53
CA ALA A 217 23.25 -2.48 8.09
C ALA A 217 22.53 -3.20 6.94
N ILE A 218 21.19 -3.12 6.91
CA ILE A 218 20.37 -3.69 5.85
C ILE A 218 19.95 -2.62 4.85
N ASP A 219 19.79 -2.99 3.57
CA ASP A 219 19.40 -2.09 2.49
C ASP A 219 18.09 -2.45 1.79
N ARG A 220 17.63 -3.70 1.89
CA ARG A 220 16.39 -4.17 1.25
C ARG A 220 15.65 -5.16 2.16
N ILE A 221 14.35 -5.16 2.06
CA ILE A 221 13.46 -6.13 2.72
C ILE A 221 12.41 -6.64 1.75
N GLU A 222 12.13 -7.93 1.80
CA GLU A 222 10.97 -8.59 1.20
C GLU A 222 10.10 -9.18 2.30
N LEU A 223 8.77 -9.05 2.16
CA LEU A 223 7.82 -9.46 3.20
C LEU A 223 6.49 -9.90 2.57
N THR A 224 5.99 -11.04 3.03
CA THR A 224 4.68 -11.58 2.64
C THR A 224 3.99 -12.29 3.82
N LEU A 225 2.77 -12.75 3.60
CA LEU A 225 2.04 -13.66 4.51
C LEU A 225 1.91 -15.02 3.82
N THR A 226 2.38 -16.08 4.49
CA THR A 226 2.31 -17.47 3.99
C THR A 226 1.63 -18.38 5.00
#